data_90ed3585131ba0729b50195a0e73d42b
#
_entry.id   90ed3585131ba0729b50195a0e73d42b
#
_cell.length_a   1.000
_cell.length_b   1.000
_cell.length_c   1.000
_cell.angle_alpha   90.00
_cell.angle_beta   90.00
_cell.angle_gamma   90.00
#
_symmetry.space_group_name_H-M   'P 1'
#
loop_
_entity.id
_entity.type
_entity.pdbx_description
1 polymer ?
#
loop_
_entity_poly.entity_id
_entity_poly.type
_entity_poly.pdbx_seq_one_letter_code
_entity_poly.pdbx_strand_id
1 'polypeptide(L)'
;MLPDLLDFQRSFAAALDVPAQGAMAVYRNTVLHGAVEALRANYRVVEQIIGSEMFQAVAVDFASECPPRRPIMALYGERFAEWLEGQSWIADLPYLADVARVERLCIESLMAADAVPVAIEDCRADDFAGLVLELHPALRFSWLKTPAMSIWLAHQRPFAGQLAPEWKAEGALFARPSVNIIHSPRIGRAAHRLLFGIGVGETVGQAMSAAARLYPGEDCRALFISLVNLGAFVAPSQRIES
;
A
#
# COMPACT_ATOMS: atom_id res chain seq x y z
N MET A 1 34.48 -17.56 -23.13
CA MET A 1 33.99 -16.30 -22.55
C MET A 1 32.51 -16.51 -22.34
N LEU A 2 32.09 -16.69 -21.07
CA LEU A 2 30.66 -16.82 -20.77
C LEU A 2 30.01 -15.44 -20.98
N PRO A 3 28.83 -15.35 -21.62
CA PRO A 3 28.14 -14.09 -21.75
C PRO A 3 27.84 -13.55 -20.36
N ASP A 4 27.95 -12.22 -20.21
CA ASP A 4 27.64 -11.53 -18.98
C ASP A 4 26.16 -11.82 -18.63
N LEU A 5 25.89 -12.23 -17.39
CA LEU A 5 24.56 -12.55 -16.90
C LEU A 5 23.57 -11.40 -17.14
N LEU A 6 24.07 -10.16 -17.06
CA LEU A 6 23.29 -8.95 -17.35
C LEU A 6 22.90 -8.83 -18.84
N ASP A 7 23.80 -9.18 -19.74
CA ASP A 7 23.51 -9.17 -21.19
C ASP A 7 22.55 -10.29 -21.57
N PHE A 8 22.68 -11.45 -20.93
CA PHE A 8 21.69 -12.52 -21.08
C PHE A 8 20.32 -12.10 -20.60
N GLN A 9 20.22 -11.47 -19.42
CA GLN A 9 18.95 -10.99 -18.84
C GLN A 9 18.31 -9.90 -19.70
N ARG A 10 19.10 -8.98 -20.28
CA ARG A 10 18.59 -7.93 -21.19
C ARG A 10 18.10 -8.52 -22.51
N SER A 11 18.85 -9.41 -23.11
CA SER A 11 18.48 -10.10 -24.35
C SER A 11 17.25 -10.95 -24.15
N PHE A 12 17.12 -11.59 -23.00
CA PHE A 12 15.97 -12.39 -22.62
C PHE A 12 14.72 -11.51 -22.40
N ALA A 13 14.84 -10.39 -21.71
CA ALA A 13 13.75 -9.44 -21.54
C ALA A 13 13.27 -8.86 -22.90
N ALA A 14 14.20 -8.51 -23.78
CA ALA A 14 13.86 -8.04 -25.12
C ALA A 14 13.18 -9.10 -26.00
N ALA A 15 13.52 -10.39 -25.81
CA ALA A 15 12.88 -11.49 -26.54
C ALA A 15 11.42 -11.75 -26.10
N LEU A 16 10.99 -11.25 -24.93
CA LEU A 16 9.61 -11.33 -24.49
C LEU A 16 8.67 -10.39 -25.28
N ASP A 17 9.20 -9.33 -25.88
CA ASP A 17 8.43 -8.33 -26.65
C ASP A 17 8.23 -8.72 -28.14
N VAL A 18 8.83 -9.82 -28.61
CA VAL A 18 8.71 -10.29 -29.99
C VAL A 18 7.65 -11.40 -30.10
N PRO A 19 6.84 -11.48 -31.18
CA PRO A 19 5.92 -12.59 -31.41
C PRO A 19 6.67 -13.93 -31.38
N ALA A 20 6.47 -14.69 -30.30
CA ALA A 20 7.27 -15.87 -30.01
C ALA A 20 6.70 -17.12 -30.70
N GLN A 21 7.56 -17.94 -31.26
CA GLN A 21 7.25 -19.29 -31.76
C GLN A 21 7.95 -20.34 -30.88
N GLY A 22 7.31 -21.50 -30.70
CA GLY A 22 7.91 -22.61 -29.96
C GLY A 22 8.09 -22.38 -28.45
N ALA A 23 9.27 -22.70 -27.92
CA ALA A 23 9.58 -22.66 -26.48
C ALA A 23 9.37 -21.26 -25.83
N MET A 24 9.59 -20.17 -26.59
CA MET A 24 9.38 -18.81 -26.10
C MET A 24 7.89 -18.48 -25.93
N ALA A 25 7.00 -19.01 -26.77
CA ALA A 25 5.55 -18.85 -26.59
C ALA A 25 5.06 -19.56 -25.32
N VAL A 26 5.58 -20.76 -25.04
CA VAL A 26 5.29 -21.49 -23.81
C VAL A 26 5.75 -20.71 -22.57
N TYR A 27 6.96 -20.14 -22.63
CA TYR A 27 7.50 -19.33 -21.56
C TYR A 27 6.65 -18.07 -21.29
N ARG A 28 6.28 -17.33 -22.35
CA ARG A 28 5.39 -16.15 -22.21
C ARG A 28 4.06 -16.51 -21.56
N ASN A 29 3.45 -17.62 -22.00
CA ASN A 29 2.19 -18.09 -21.41
C ASN A 29 2.37 -18.44 -19.92
N THR A 30 3.50 -19.05 -19.55
CA THR A 30 3.80 -19.37 -18.15
C THR A 30 3.99 -18.10 -17.31
N VAL A 31 4.71 -17.10 -17.83
CA VAL A 31 4.91 -15.81 -17.15
C VAL A 31 3.58 -15.07 -17.02
N LEU A 32 2.76 -15.03 -18.08
CA LEU A 32 1.44 -14.39 -18.06
C LEU A 32 0.52 -15.08 -17.03
N HIS A 33 0.47 -16.42 -17.04
CA HIS A 33 -0.30 -17.17 -16.06
C HIS A 33 0.16 -16.87 -14.63
N GLY A 34 1.47 -16.90 -14.37
CA GLY A 34 2.03 -16.56 -13.07
C GLY A 34 1.72 -15.11 -12.63
N ALA A 35 1.71 -14.17 -13.58
CA ALA A 35 1.33 -12.78 -13.34
C ALA A 35 -0.14 -12.63 -12.94
N VAL A 36 -1.04 -13.33 -13.65
CA VAL A 36 -2.48 -13.35 -13.33
C VAL A 36 -2.74 -13.95 -11.95
N GLU A 37 -2.10 -15.08 -11.62
CA GLU A 37 -2.23 -15.69 -10.30
C GLU A 37 -1.66 -14.80 -9.18
N ALA A 38 -0.57 -14.09 -9.44
CA ALA A 38 -0.02 -13.12 -8.50
C ALA A 38 -0.98 -11.94 -8.27
N LEU A 39 -1.59 -11.41 -9.34
CA LEU A 39 -2.62 -10.37 -9.21
C LEU A 39 -3.82 -10.86 -8.40
N ARG A 40 -4.29 -12.07 -8.65
CA ARG A 40 -5.40 -12.68 -7.90
C ARG A 40 -5.05 -12.80 -6.41
N ALA A 41 -3.85 -13.24 -6.08
CA ALA A 41 -3.40 -13.34 -4.71
C ALA A 41 -3.28 -11.96 -4.02
N ASN A 42 -2.86 -10.94 -4.78
CA ASN A 42 -2.60 -9.59 -4.29
C ASN A 42 -3.85 -8.71 -4.20
N TYR A 43 -4.88 -8.97 -5.04
CA TYR A 43 -6.07 -8.11 -5.19
C TYR A 43 -7.36 -8.91 -4.98
N ARG A 44 -7.44 -9.61 -3.85
CA ARG A 44 -8.54 -10.52 -3.52
C ARG A 44 -9.89 -9.81 -3.36
N VAL A 45 -9.89 -8.61 -2.78
CA VAL A 45 -11.13 -7.83 -2.60
C VAL A 45 -11.60 -7.26 -3.92
N VAL A 46 -10.69 -6.81 -4.78
CA VAL A 46 -11.05 -6.44 -6.17
C VAL A 46 -11.71 -7.62 -6.88
N GLU A 47 -11.12 -8.82 -6.81
CA GLU A 47 -11.73 -10.04 -7.41
C GLU A 47 -13.10 -10.34 -6.82
N GLN A 48 -13.28 -10.23 -5.50
CA GLN A 48 -14.59 -10.45 -4.86
C GLN A 48 -15.66 -9.46 -5.34
N ILE A 49 -15.27 -8.22 -5.62
CA ILE A 49 -16.20 -7.17 -6.07
C ILE A 49 -16.64 -7.40 -7.52
N ILE A 50 -15.71 -7.68 -8.43
CA ILE A 50 -16.03 -7.78 -9.87
C ILE A 50 -16.31 -9.23 -10.33
N GLY A 51 -16.07 -10.22 -9.46
CA GLY A 51 -16.20 -11.65 -9.77
C GLY A 51 -14.99 -12.21 -10.51
N SER A 52 -14.79 -13.52 -10.37
CA SER A 52 -13.58 -14.21 -10.86
C SER A 52 -13.42 -14.18 -12.38
N GLU A 53 -14.51 -14.24 -13.14
CA GLU A 53 -14.47 -14.22 -14.62
C GLU A 53 -14.01 -12.86 -15.14
N MET A 54 -14.61 -11.77 -14.64
CA MET A 54 -14.20 -10.40 -15.01
C MET A 54 -12.80 -10.11 -14.52
N PHE A 55 -12.45 -10.51 -13.29
CA PHE A 55 -11.09 -10.33 -12.76
C PHE A 55 -10.05 -11.03 -13.64
N GLN A 56 -10.33 -12.25 -14.10
CA GLN A 56 -9.43 -12.99 -14.99
C GLN A 56 -9.15 -12.20 -16.29
N ALA A 57 -10.18 -11.64 -16.93
CA ALA A 57 -10.02 -10.84 -18.14
C ALA A 57 -9.19 -9.56 -17.86
N VAL A 58 -9.55 -8.83 -16.82
CA VAL A 58 -8.84 -7.61 -16.37
C VAL A 58 -7.38 -7.88 -16.03
N ALA A 59 -7.09 -9.01 -15.34
CA ALA A 59 -5.74 -9.40 -14.98
C ALA A 59 -4.88 -9.77 -16.18
N VAL A 60 -5.46 -10.42 -17.20
CA VAL A 60 -4.78 -10.75 -18.47
C VAL A 60 -4.46 -9.47 -19.24
N ASP A 61 -5.40 -8.53 -19.34
CA ASP A 61 -5.20 -7.26 -20.03
C ASP A 61 -4.11 -6.45 -19.34
N PHE A 62 -4.19 -6.29 -18.02
CA PHE A 62 -3.16 -5.61 -17.23
C PHE A 62 -1.78 -6.27 -17.39
N ALA A 63 -1.69 -7.60 -17.28
CA ALA A 63 -0.42 -8.30 -17.37
C ALA A 63 0.19 -8.25 -18.78
N SER A 64 -0.63 -8.09 -19.78
CA SER A 64 -0.18 -7.91 -21.18
C SER A 64 0.40 -6.52 -21.42
N GLU A 65 -0.18 -5.48 -20.82
CA GLU A 65 0.29 -4.09 -20.92
C GLU A 65 1.42 -3.76 -19.93
N CYS A 66 1.35 -4.37 -18.76
CA CYS A 66 2.27 -4.13 -17.64
C CYS A 66 2.90 -5.45 -17.15
N PRO A 67 3.74 -6.12 -17.96
CA PRO A 67 4.32 -7.40 -17.56
C PRO A 67 5.24 -7.27 -16.34
N PRO A 68 5.40 -8.34 -15.55
CA PRO A 68 6.26 -8.32 -14.36
C PRO A 68 7.71 -8.05 -14.76
N ARG A 69 8.32 -7.03 -14.12
CA ARG A 69 9.72 -6.63 -14.33
C ARG A 69 10.65 -7.07 -13.21
N ARG A 70 10.11 -7.60 -12.13
CA ARG A 70 10.84 -8.06 -10.94
C ARG A 70 10.49 -9.51 -10.64
N PRO A 71 11.42 -10.30 -10.10
CA PRO A 71 11.15 -11.71 -9.79
C PRO A 71 10.20 -11.91 -8.59
N ILE A 72 9.97 -10.85 -7.78
CA ILE A 72 9.14 -10.93 -6.56
C ILE A 72 7.67 -10.73 -6.94
N MET A 73 6.98 -11.83 -7.25
CA MET A 73 5.57 -11.80 -7.67
C MET A 73 4.62 -11.30 -6.58
N ALA A 74 4.96 -11.43 -5.31
CA ALA A 74 4.21 -10.86 -4.20
C ALA A 74 4.12 -9.32 -4.25
N LEU A 75 5.02 -8.65 -4.98
CA LEU A 75 4.99 -7.19 -5.20
C LEU A 75 4.45 -6.80 -6.58
N TYR A 76 4.07 -7.77 -7.41
CA TYR A 76 3.53 -7.47 -8.73
C TYR A 76 2.18 -6.76 -8.64
N GLY A 77 1.92 -5.89 -9.60
CA GLY A 77 0.69 -5.11 -9.67
C GLY A 77 0.77 -3.71 -9.04
N GLU A 78 1.98 -3.16 -8.81
CA GLU A 78 2.14 -1.81 -8.22
C GLU A 78 1.39 -0.72 -8.99
N ARG A 79 1.16 -0.88 -10.30
CA ARG A 79 0.44 0.05 -11.15
C ARG A 79 -1.02 -0.34 -11.42
N PHE A 80 -1.51 -1.41 -10.77
CA PHE A 80 -2.82 -1.95 -11.09
C PHE A 80 -3.96 -0.96 -10.78
N ALA A 81 -3.88 -0.25 -9.66
CA ALA A 81 -4.89 0.76 -9.30
C ALA A 81 -4.94 1.93 -10.30
N GLU A 82 -3.78 2.42 -10.75
CA GLU A 82 -3.67 3.49 -11.75
C GLU A 82 -4.16 3.02 -13.12
N TRP A 83 -3.83 1.79 -13.50
CA TRP A 83 -4.29 1.18 -14.72
C TRP A 83 -5.82 1.02 -14.74
N LEU A 84 -6.42 0.59 -13.60
CA LEU A 84 -7.87 0.51 -13.44
C LEU A 84 -8.55 1.87 -13.65
N GLU A 85 -7.98 2.96 -13.13
CA GLU A 85 -8.52 4.31 -13.35
C GLU A 85 -8.60 4.72 -14.83
N GLY A 86 -7.71 4.18 -15.66
CA GLY A 86 -7.69 4.42 -17.10
C GLY A 86 -8.73 3.63 -17.90
N GLN A 87 -9.43 2.67 -17.28
CA GLN A 87 -10.39 1.83 -17.98
C GLN A 87 -11.74 2.51 -18.15
N SER A 88 -12.35 2.42 -19.33
CA SER A 88 -13.63 3.06 -19.62
C SER A 88 -14.79 2.54 -18.76
N TRP A 89 -14.78 1.26 -18.40
CA TRP A 89 -15.80 0.59 -17.60
C TRP A 89 -15.70 0.92 -16.10
N ILE A 90 -14.60 1.53 -15.64
CA ILE A 90 -14.40 1.87 -14.23
C ILE A 90 -15.43 2.90 -13.71
N ALA A 91 -16.07 3.66 -14.61
CA ALA A 91 -17.07 4.63 -14.26
C ALA A 91 -18.26 4.04 -13.48
N ASP A 92 -18.58 2.77 -13.72
CA ASP A 92 -19.65 2.05 -13.02
C ASP A 92 -19.20 1.58 -11.60
N LEU A 93 -17.88 1.52 -11.36
CA LEU A 93 -17.27 1.10 -10.09
C LEU A 93 -16.18 2.09 -9.64
N PRO A 94 -16.51 3.37 -9.40
CA PRO A 94 -15.53 4.45 -9.21
C PRO A 94 -14.64 4.28 -7.98
N TYR A 95 -14.99 3.38 -7.08
CA TYR A 95 -14.22 3.05 -5.87
C TYR A 95 -13.22 1.91 -6.05
N LEU A 96 -13.29 1.17 -7.16
CA LEU A 96 -12.53 -0.07 -7.34
C LEU A 96 -11.01 0.19 -7.35
N ALA A 97 -10.58 1.26 -8.00
CA ALA A 97 -9.18 1.67 -8.02
C ALA A 97 -8.67 2.05 -6.62
N ASP A 98 -9.50 2.71 -5.81
CA ASP A 98 -9.15 3.02 -4.42
C ASP A 98 -9.09 1.75 -3.57
N VAL A 99 -9.97 0.74 -3.79
CA VAL A 99 -9.87 -0.57 -3.14
C VAL A 99 -8.56 -1.27 -3.51
N ALA A 100 -8.17 -1.23 -4.78
CA ALA A 100 -6.88 -1.77 -5.21
C ALA A 100 -5.69 -1.04 -4.52
N ARG A 101 -5.78 0.28 -4.31
CA ARG A 101 -4.78 1.03 -3.52
C ARG A 101 -4.71 0.53 -2.07
N VAL A 102 -5.85 0.27 -1.44
CA VAL A 102 -5.89 -0.28 -0.07
C VAL A 102 -5.19 -1.63 -0.01
N GLU A 103 -5.47 -2.54 -0.94
CA GLU A 103 -4.81 -3.86 -1.01
C GLU A 103 -3.30 -3.70 -1.25
N ARG A 104 -2.90 -2.76 -2.10
CA ARG A 104 -1.49 -2.45 -2.33
C ARG A 104 -0.77 -1.96 -1.06
N LEU A 105 -1.38 -1.04 -0.31
CA LEU A 105 -0.83 -0.58 0.98
C LEU A 105 -0.64 -1.72 1.97
N CYS A 106 -1.59 -2.66 2.02
CA CYS A 106 -1.51 -3.86 2.86
C CYS A 106 -0.29 -4.72 2.48
N ILE A 107 -0.14 -5.05 1.19
CA ILE A 107 0.98 -5.86 0.68
C ILE A 107 2.32 -5.18 0.96
N GLU A 108 2.42 -3.89 0.69
CA GLU A 108 3.65 -3.14 0.94
C GLU A 108 4.02 -3.08 2.43
N SER A 109 3.03 -3.00 3.31
CA SER A 109 3.24 -3.08 4.75
C SER A 109 3.76 -4.46 5.16
N LEU A 110 3.15 -5.53 4.60
CA LEU A 110 3.55 -6.91 4.89
C LEU A 110 4.95 -7.25 4.40
N MET A 111 5.36 -6.69 3.26
CA MET A 111 6.65 -6.98 2.62
C MET A 111 7.78 -6.03 3.02
N ALA A 112 7.48 -5.02 3.85
CA ALA A 112 8.47 -4.06 4.31
C ALA A 112 9.42 -4.65 5.37
N ALA A 113 10.56 -3.99 5.57
CA ALA A 113 11.51 -4.35 6.61
C ALA A 113 10.89 -4.20 8.02
N ASP A 114 11.38 -5.01 8.95
CA ASP A 114 11.07 -4.88 10.36
C ASP A 114 11.90 -3.77 11.00
N ALA A 115 11.32 -3.12 12.01
CA ALA A 115 12.01 -2.18 12.87
C ALA A 115 11.39 -2.22 14.28
N VAL A 116 12.07 -1.65 15.25
CA VAL A 116 11.55 -1.55 16.61
C VAL A 116 10.80 -0.23 16.74
N PRO A 117 9.48 -0.26 16.98
CA PRO A 117 8.72 0.98 17.18
C PRO A 117 9.16 1.70 18.47
N VAL A 118 9.07 3.02 18.48
CA VAL A 118 9.23 3.80 19.71
C VAL A 118 8.12 3.45 20.69
N ALA A 119 8.45 3.34 21.98
CA ALA A 119 7.47 3.19 23.05
C ALA A 119 6.90 4.56 23.45
N ILE A 120 5.70 4.57 24.04
CA ILE A 120 5.09 5.84 24.49
C ILE A 120 5.89 6.48 25.63
N GLU A 121 6.62 5.68 26.39
CA GLU A 121 7.51 6.11 27.46
C GLU A 121 8.66 6.96 26.92
N ASP A 122 9.20 6.61 25.76
CA ASP A 122 10.28 7.33 25.08
C ASP A 122 9.81 8.70 24.57
N CYS A 123 8.49 8.87 24.38
CA CYS A 123 7.87 10.10 23.93
C CYS A 123 7.49 11.04 25.10
N ARG A 124 7.84 10.73 26.35
CA ARG A 124 7.50 11.53 27.55
C ARG A 124 8.60 12.49 27.99
N ALA A 125 9.63 12.67 27.16
CA ALA A 125 10.73 13.59 27.46
C ALA A 125 10.23 15.04 27.62
N ASP A 126 10.96 15.85 28.39
CA ASP A 126 10.63 17.26 28.65
C ASP A 126 10.55 18.11 27.37
N ASP A 127 11.21 17.68 26.29
CA ASP A 127 11.15 18.29 24.93
C ASP A 127 10.33 17.46 23.95
N PHE A 128 9.12 17.06 24.31
CA PHE A 128 8.20 16.35 23.44
C PHE A 128 7.94 17.07 22.11
N ALA A 129 7.86 18.40 22.13
CA ALA A 129 7.57 19.18 20.92
C ALA A 129 8.74 19.21 19.92
N GLY A 130 9.97 19.14 20.42
CA GLY A 130 11.18 19.07 19.61
C GLY A 130 11.54 17.68 19.10
N LEU A 131 10.82 16.64 19.57
CA LEU A 131 11.11 15.26 19.19
C LEU A 131 11.02 15.07 17.67
N VAL A 132 12.06 14.49 17.09
CA VAL A 132 12.10 14.04 15.68
C VAL A 132 11.89 12.54 15.66
N LEU A 133 10.97 12.09 14.83
CA LEU A 133 10.68 10.67 14.61
C LEU A 133 10.71 10.37 13.11
N GLU A 134 10.95 9.11 12.78
CA GLU A 134 10.79 8.60 11.43
C GLU A 134 9.57 7.68 11.37
N LEU A 135 8.96 7.58 10.19
CA LEU A 135 7.87 6.62 9.98
C LEU A 135 8.44 5.19 10.01
N HIS A 136 7.71 4.28 10.68
CA HIS A 136 8.10 2.88 10.68
C HIS A 136 8.17 2.34 9.23
N PRO A 137 9.21 1.56 8.84
CA PRO A 137 9.38 1.07 7.47
C PRO A 137 8.16 0.34 6.91
N ALA A 138 7.39 -0.32 7.77
CA ALA A 138 6.16 -1.02 7.39
C ALA A 138 4.89 -0.17 7.48
N LEU A 139 4.99 1.10 7.88
CA LEU A 139 3.83 1.98 7.87
C LEU A 139 3.45 2.35 6.44
N ARG A 140 2.18 2.18 6.12
CA ARG A 140 1.57 2.65 4.86
C ARG A 140 0.29 3.40 5.16
N PHE A 141 0.08 4.54 4.53
CA PHE A 141 -1.15 5.28 4.65
C PHE A 141 -1.44 6.07 3.38
N SER A 142 -2.70 6.34 3.14
CA SER A 142 -3.16 7.14 2.01
C SER A 142 -4.50 7.78 2.33
N TRP A 143 -4.76 8.92 1.69
CA TRP A 143 -6.07 9.54 1.66
C TRP A 143 -6.80 9.13 0.39
N LEU A 144 -7.96 8.49 0.53
CA LEU A 144 -8.76 7.94 -0.54
C LEU A 144 -9.96 8.87 -0.83
N LYS A 145 -10.36 8.95 -2.10
CA LYS A 145 -11.51 9.78 -2.52
C LYS A 145 -12.86 9.13 -2.20
N THR A 146 -12.85 7.80 -2.02
CA THR A 146 -14.01 6.94 -1.82
C THR A 146 -13.91 6.20 -0.47
N PRO A 147 -14.99 5.56 0.04
CA PRO A 147 -14.95 4.77 1.27
C PRO A 147 -14.28 3.39 1.08
N ALA A 148 -13.19 3.35 0.34
CA ALA A 148 -12.54 2.10 -0.07
C ALA A 148 -11.96 1.31 1.10
N MET A 149 -11.46 1.98 2.15
CA MET A 149 -10.98 1.29 3.36
C MET A 149 -12.15 0.62 4.11
N SER A 150 -13.30 1.30 4.22
CA SER A 150 -14.53 0.72 4.77
C SER A 150 -15.00 -0.49 3.97
N ILE A 151 -14.97 -0.39 2.64
CA ILE A 151 -15.32 -1.50 1.73
C ILE A 151 -14.35 -2.66 1.93
N TRP A 152 -13.04 -2.39 1.92
CA TRP A 152 -12.02 -3.41 2.13
C TRP A 152 -12.18 -4.13 3.48
N LEU A 153 -12.38 -3.39 4.57
CA LEU A 153 -12.59 -3.95 5.92
C LEU A 153 -13.81 -4.87 5.99
N ALA A 154 -14.88 -4.53 5.27
CA ALA A 154 -16.07 -5.34 5.22
C ALA A 154 -15.84 -6.70 4.53
N HIS A 155 -14.94 -6.76 3.55
CA HIS A 155 -14.56 -8.00 2.86
C HIS A 155 -13.55 -8.87 3.63
N GLN A 156 -12.96 -8.35 4.73
CA GLN A 156 -12.05 -9.15 5.58
C GLN A 156 -12.79 -10.12 6.52
N ARG A 157 -14.10 -10.00 6.65
CA ARG A 157 -14.92 -10.84 7.55
C ARG A 157 -16.02 -11.53 6.75
N PRO A 158 -16.48 -12.72 7.21
CA PRO A 158 -17.69 -13.30 6.63
C PRO A 158 -18.82 -12.28 6.76
N PHE A 159 -19.28 -11.76 5.64
CA PHE A 159 -20.26 -10.69 5.63
C PHE A 159 -21.67 -11.24 5.70
N ALA A 160 -22.41 -10.88 6.76
CA ALA A 160 -23.79 -11.31 7.00
C ALA A 160 -24.82 -10.19 6.79
N GLY A 161 -24.51 -9.18 5.94
CA GLY A 161 -25.42 -8.03 5.77
C GLY A 161 -25.15 -7.22 4.50
N GLN A 162 -25.97 -6.18 4.29
CA GLN A 162 -25.79 -5.26 3.17
C GLN A 162 -24.67 -4.24 3.46
N LEU A 163 -23.68 -4.16 2.59
CA LEU A 163 -22.63 -3.17 2.68
C LEU A 163 -23.22 -1.79 2.34
N ALA A 164 -23.29 -0.92 3.32
CA ALA A 164 -23.78 0.45 3.14
C ALA A 164 -22.75 1.46 3.70
N PRO A 165 -21.56 1.60 3.07
CA PRO A 165 -20.58 2.57 3.50
C PRO A 165 -21.10 3.98 3.27
N GLU A 166 -20.78 4.90 4.17
CA GLU A 166 -21.01 6.31 3.94
C GLU A 166 -20.08 6.80 2.81
N TRP A 167 -20.66 7.31 1.74
CA TRP A 167 -19.91 7.77 0.56
C TRP A 167 -19.15 9.06 0.84
N LYS A 168 -18.03 8.95 1.48
CA LYS A 168 -17.10 10.04 1.77
C LYS A 168 -15.65 9.59 1.66
N ALA A 169 -14.79 10.57 1.40
CA ALA A 169 -13.33 10.35 1.43
C ALA A 169 -12.87 9.92 2.82
N GLU A 170 -11.97 8.97 2.90
CA GLU A 170 -11.40 8.47 4.15
C GLU A 170 -9.92 8.14 4.03
N GLY A 171 -9.23 8.03 5.16
CA GLY A 171 -7.84 7.59 5.20
C GLY A 171 -7.73 6.11 5.52
N ALA A 172 -6.85 5.42 4.80
CA ALA A 172 -6.39 4.07 5.10
C ALA A 172 -5.03 4.12 5.79
N LEU A 173 -4.81 3.25 6.76
CA LEU A 173 -3.52 3.05 7.40
C LEU A 173 -3.27 1.57 7.62
N PHE A 174 -2.04 1.14 7.36
CA PHE A 174 -1.51 -0.15 7.73
C PHE A 174 -0.24 0.06 8.55
N ALA A 175 -0.20 -0.50 9.74
CA ALA A 175 0.96 -0.50 10.61
C ALA A 175 1.28 -1.93 11.01
N ARG A 176 2.54 -2.33 10.88
CA ARG A 176 3.03 -3.65 11.25
C ARG A 176 4.16 -3.50 12.26
N PRO A 177 3.83 -3.33 13.57
CA PRO A 177 4.84 -3.14 14.61
C PRO A 177 5.70 -4.38 14.85
N SER A 178 5.24 -5.56 14.42
CA SER A 178 5.99 -6.82 14.48
C SER A 178 5.53 -7.78 13.38
N VAL A 179 6.29 -8.82 13.13
CA VAL A 179 6.04 -9.80 12.05
C VAL A 179 4.62 -10.39 12.09
N ASN A 180 4.05 -10.56 13.28
CA ASN A 180 2.77 -11.26 13.47
C ASN A 180 1.58 -10.34 13.71
N ILE A 181 1.78 -9.02 13.71
CA ILE A 181 0.73 -8.06 14.05
C ILE A 181 0.62 -7.03 12.94
N ILE A 182 -0.54 -6.94 12.32
CA ILE A 182 -0.88 -5.86 11.39
C ILE A 182 -2.14 -5.16 11.89
N HIS A 183 -2.07 -3.84 11.99
CA HIS A 183 -3.18 -2.97 12.29
C HIS A 183 -3.63 -2.27 11.00
N SER A 184 -4.93 -2.21 10.78
CA SER A 184 -5.51 -1.60 9.59
C SER A 184 -6.71 -0.68 9.93
N PRO A 185 -6.50 0.38 10.73
CA PRO A 185 -7.57 1.31 11.05
C PRO A 185 -7.87 2.27 9.89
N ARG A 186 -9.11 2.79 9.87
CA ARG A 186 -9.40 4.04 9.17
C ARG A 186 -8.82 5.20 9.96
N ILE A 187 -8.31 6.21 9.27
CA ILE A 187 -7.79 7.43 9.89
C ILE A 187 -8.51 8.67 9.36
N GLY A 188 -8.64 9.67 10.23
CA GLY A 188 -9.15 10.99 9.88
C GLY A 188 -8.08 11.89 9.24
N ARG A 189 -8.52 13.04 8.74
CA ARG A 189 -7.63 14.02 8.07
C ARG A 189 -6.54 14.56 8.99
N ALA A 190 -6.83 14.76 10.27
CA ALA A 190 -5.86 15.24 11.24
C ALA A 190 -4.73 14.22 11.46
N ALA A 191 -5.07 12.93 11.62
CA ALA A 191 -4.08 11.86 11.74
C ALA A 191 -3.24 11.71 10.45
N HIS A 192 -3.88 11.79 9.27
CA HIS A 192 -3.17 11.77 7.99
C HIS A 192 -2.18 12.95 7.86
N ARG A 193 -2.61 14.19 8.24
CA ARG A 193 -1.74 15.37 8.22
C ARG A 193 -0.55 15.22 9.19
N LEU A 194 -0.78 14.65 10.37
CA LEU A 194 0.24 14.40 11.37
C LEU A 194 1.29 13.42 10.83
N LEU A 195 0.86 12.28 10.29
CA LEU A 195 1.74 11.30 9.66
C LEU A 195 2.54 11.89 8.50
N PHE A 196 1.87 12.66 7.63
CA PHE A 196 2.53 13.33 6.52
C PHE A 196 3.63 14.28 7.01
N GLY A 197 3.34 15.11 8.02
CA GLY A 197 4.30 16.06 8.58
C GLY A 197 5.55 15.39 9.13
N ILE A 198 5.36 14.34 9.94
CA ILE A 198 6.50 13.55 10.46
C ILE A 198 7.26 12.89 9.32
N GLY A 199 6.56 12.36 8.33
CA GLY A 199 7.19 11.72 7.14
C GLY A 199 8.05 12.66 6.30
N VAL A 200 7.78 13.97 6.32
CA VAL A 200 8.61 15.00 5.65
C VAL A 200 9.61 15.68 6.58
N GLY A 201 9.77 15.18 7.81
CA GLY A 201 10.78 15.65 8.75
C GLY A 201 10.33 16.77 9.70
N GLU A 202 9.03 17.06 9.80
CA GLU A 202 8.52 17.95 10.85
C GLU A 202 8.77 17.31 12.24
N THR A 203 9.08 18.15 13.25
CA THR A 203 9.06 17.68 14.63
C THR A 203 7.63 17.31 15.05
N VAL A 204 7.49 16.50 16.10
CA VAL A 204 6.17 16.14 16.64
C VAL A 204 5.34 17.38 16.94
N GLY A 205 5.92 18.40 17.58
CA GLY A 205 5.24 19.66 17.87
C GLY A 205 4.81 20.45 16.65
N GLN A 206 5.65 20.48 15.59
CA GLN A 206 5.31 21.13 14.33
C GLN A 206 4.14 20.41 13.64
N ALA A 207 4.23 19.08 13.51
CA ALA A 207 3.19 18.25 12.88
C ALA A 207 1.85 18.37 13.63
N MET A 208 1.86 18.31 14.97
CA MET A 208 0.67 18.48 15.81
C MET A 208 0.07 19.88 15.68
N SER A 209 0.89 20.93 15.73
CA SER A 209 0.43 22.31 15.59
C SER A 209 -0.18 22.57 14.21
N ALA A 210 0.40 22.00 13.15
CA ALA A 210 -0.14 22.12 11.80
C ALA A 210 -1.47 21.35 11.66
N ALA A 211 -1.58 20.15 12.23
CA ALA A 211 -2.84 19.39 12.25
C ALA A 211 -3.93 20.12 13.04
N ALA A 212 -3.64 20.63 14.22
CA ALA A 212 -4.59 21.36 15.05
C ALA A 212 -5.12 22.65 14.40
N ARG A 213 -4.27 23.36 13.65
CA ARG A 213 -4.70 24.56 12.90
C ARG A 213 -5.67 24.23 11.78
N LEU A 214 -5.46 23.11 11.09
CA LEU A 214 -6.32 22.68 9.97
C LEU A 214 -7.60 21.99 10.46
N TYR A 215 -7.54 21.34 11.62
CA TYR A 215 -8.61 20.52 12.16
C TYR A 215 -8.82 20.85 13.67
N PRO A 216 -9.33 22.03 14.01
CA PRO A 216 -9.37 22.53 15.40
C PRO A 216 -10.31 21.73 16.31
N GLY A 217 -11.15 20.85 15.77
CA GLY A 217 -12.01 19.94 16.54
C GLY A 217 -11.36 18.62 16.97
N GLU A 218 -10.12 18.38 16.53
CA GLU A 218 -9.44 17.09 16.75
C GLU A 218 -8.42 17.18 17.91
N ASP A 219 -8.42 16.19 18.78
CA ASP A 219 -7.38 16.04 19.81
C ASP A 219 -6.10 15.45 19.18
N CYS A 220 -5.24 16.32 18.64
CA CYS A 220 -4.02 15.91 17.98
C CYS A 220 -3.05 15.18 18.92
N ARG A 221 -3.12 15.40 20.26
CA ARG A 221 -2.32 14.68 21.23
C ARG A 221 -2.80 13.24 21.40
N ALA A 222 -4.10 13.04 21.55
CA ALA A 222 -4.68 11.70 21.60
C ALA A 222 -4.44 10.93 20.30
N LEU A 223 -4.53 11.60 19.12
CA LEU A 223 -4.20 11.01 17.83
C LEU A 223 -2.74 10.57 17.75
N PHE A 224 -1.79 11.41 18.19
CA PHE A 224 -0.38 11.06 18.22
C PHE A 224 -0.12 9.84 19.11
N ILE A 225 -0.66 9.83 20.33
CA ILE A 225 -0.55 8.68 21.26
C ILE A 225 -1.12 7.40 20.61
N SER A 226 -2.26 7.50 19.95
CA SER A 226 -2.85 6.36 19.23
C SER A 226 -1.93 5.84 18.15
N LEU A 227 -1.29 6.71 17.37
CA LEU A 227 -0.36 6.33 16.31
C LEU A 227 0.93 5.69 16.86
N VAL A 228 1.46 6.20 17.99
CA VAL A 228 2.59 5.56 18.70
C VAL A 228 2.21 4.14 19.14
N ASN A 229 1.04 3.98 19.75
CA ASN A 229 0.55 2.66 20.20
C ASN A 229 0.30 1.67 19.05
N LEU A 230 0.04 2.17 17.84
CA LEU A 230 -0.03 1.36 16.62
C LEU A 230 1.36 0.98 16.06
N GLY A 231 2.43 1.51 16.64
CA GLY A 231 3.80 1.30 16.16
C GLY A 231 4.10 2.06 14.87
N ALA A 232 3.53 3.25 14.70
CA ALA A 232 3.68 4.03 13.48
C ALA A 232 5.07 4.66 13.31
N PHE A 233 5.88 4.75 14.38
CA PHE A 233 7.12 5.51 14.39
C PHE A 233 8.31 4.69 14.89
N VAL A 234 9.49 5.09 14.44
CA VAL A 234 10.79 4.61 14.93
C VAL A 234 11.65 5.81 15.34
N ALA A 235 12.67 5.56 16.16
CA ALA A 235 13.68 6.55 16.47
C ALA A 235 14.43 6.93 15.17
N PRO A 236 14.93 8.19 15.05
CA PRO A 236 15.70 8.60 13.89
C PRO A 236 16.90 7.69 13.71
N SER A 237 17.12 7.23 12.47
CA SER A 237 18.34 6.53 12.11
C SER A 237 19.51 7.46 12.35
N GLN A 238 20.50 7.07 13.17
CA GLN A 238 21.73 7.83 13.28
C GLN A 238 22.36 7.88 11.88
N ARG A 239 22.33 9.04 11.23
CA ARG A 239 23.12 9.25 10.02
C ARG A 239 24.58 9.12 10.44
N ILE A 240 25.21 8.03 10.03
CA ILE A 240 26.66 7.93 10.06
C ILE A 240 27.15 8.99 9.07
N GLU A 241 27.57 10.14 9.60
CA GLU A 241 28.31 11.13 8.82
C GLU A 241 29.61 10.44 8.37
N SER A 242 29.70 10.15 7.09
CA SER A 242 30.89 9.60 6.41
C SER A 242 31.60 10.67 5.61
#